data_bbd9f0a48c1ff1de6931990606acb82f
#
_entry.id   bbd9f0a48c1ff1de6931990606acb82f
#
_cell.length_a   1.000
_cell.length_b   1.000
_cell.length_c   1.000
_cell.angle_alpha   90.00
_cell.angle_beta   90.00
_cell.angle_gamma   90.00
#
_symmetry.space_group_name_H-M   'P 1'
#
loop_
_entity.id
_entity.type
_entity.pdbx_description
1 polymer ?
#
loop_
_entity_poly.entity_id
_entity_poly.type
_entity_poly.pdbx_seq_one_letter_code
_entity_poly.pdbx_strand_id
1 'polypeptide(L)'
;MSVYIHHIETLLPPVSYAQEEIAAVLKRTVAKGDRRTERIIHHLYAHSAIERRASVVTDFLPDAPPGSFYDRETDTFFSPSTRVRNELYTEAARTLFPTIATEAFAASGFAPEEMTHLITVSCTGFFQPGPDFAILKALGLHAHVERYHLGFMGCYAAFPALRMARAFCEANPAAVVLVVCLELCSLHVQWTGGMDDLLAGSVFADGAGAAIVSARPPVGAALRLEAFSSAIAPTGDSDMAWTIGDVGFQMRLSSYVPEIIQTHVGAAVKPILCQADLAPAQVTHWAVHPGGRAILDRVEKGLGLPETALVASRQVLRNCGNMSSATILFVLEELLARGVTPGDTLLAMSFGPGLTIETALLTGV
;
A
#
# COMPACT_ATOMS: atom_id res chain seq x y z
N MET A 1 -15.12 18.77 15.49
CA MET A 1 -14.35 17.95 16.45
C MET A 1 -13.09 17.48 15.76
N SER A 2 -11.96 17.48 16.44
CA SER A 2 -10.69 17.00 15.85
C SER A 2 -10.57 15.48 16.02
N VAL A 3 -10.08 14.81 14.98
CA VAL A 3 -9.82 13.36 14.95
C VAL A 3 -8.36 13.14 14.56
N TYR A 4 -7.70 12.21 15.21
CA TYR A 4 -6.26 12.02 15.09
C TYR A 4 -5.90 10.58 14.75
N ILE A 5 -4.88 10.42 13.93
CA ILE A 5 -4.10 9.18 13.87
C ILE A 5 -3.06 9.27 14.99
N HIS A 6 -3.21 8.43 16.02
CA HIS A 6 -2.34 8.43 17.20
C HIS A 6 -1.07 7.65 16.99
N HIS A 7 -1.16 6.59 16.20
CA HIS A 7 -0.04 5.71 15.92
C HIS A 7 -0.22 5.08 14.55
N ILE A 8 0.88 4.91 13.86
CA ILE A 8 0.98 4.10 12.64
C ILE A 8 2.02 3.02 12.91
N GLU A 9 1.68 1.77 12.63
CA GLU A 9 2.55 0.62 12.71
C GLU A 9 2.73 0.03 11.32
N THR A 10 3.93 -0.45 11.00
CA THR A 10 4.22 -1.08 9.71
C THR A 10 4.91 -2.43 9.89
N LEU A 11 4.56 -3.39 9.05
CA LEU A 11 5.09 -4.75 9.12
C LEU A 11 5.43 -5.27 7.73
N LEU A 12 6.63 -5.77 7.57
CA LEU A 12 7.04 -6.51 6.37
C LEU A 12 7.08 -8.01 6.66
N PRO A 13 6.70 -8.88 5.71
CA PRO A 13 7.02 -10.31 5.80
C PRO A 13 8.53 -10.54 6.03
N PRO A 14 8.90 -11.64 6.73
CA PRO A 14 10.28 -11.85 7.16
C PRO A 14 11.27 -12.10 6.00
N VAL A 15 10.77 -12.51 4.84
CA VAL A 15 11.60 -12.76 3.66
C VAL A 15 11.58 -11.55 2.74
N SER A 16 12.75 -11.20 2.22
CA SER A 16 12.87 -10.14 1.21
C SER A 16 13.95 -10.51 0.17
N TYR A 17 13.72 -10.09 -1.07
CA TYR A 17 14.60 -10.35 -2.19
C TYR A 17 15.19 -9.04 -2.72
N ALA A 18 16.48 -9.05 -3.04
CA ALA A 18 17.09 -7.94 -3.74
C ALA A 18 16.52 -7.84 -5.17
N GLN A 19 16.32 -6.61 -5.64
CA GLN A 19 15.74 -6.37 -6.96
C GLN A 19 16.59 -6.97 -8.08
N GLU A 20 17.91 -6.94 -7.93
CA GLU A 20 18.85 -7.52 -8.88
C GLU A 20 18.80 -9.06 -8.91
N GLU A 21 18.57 -9.71 -7.76
CA GLU A 21 18.42 -11.18 -7.67
C GLU A 21 17.18 -11.65 -8.44
N ILE A 22 16.05 -10.95 -8.26
CA ILE A 22 14.81 -11.23 -9.01
C ILE A 22 15.06 -11.05 -10.52
N ALA A 23 15.70 -9.95 -10.91
CA ALA A 23 16.02 -9.68 -12.31
C ALA A 23 16.93 -10.77 -12.91
N ALA A 24 17.90 -11.28 -12.16
CA ALA A 24 18.78 -12.35 -12.60
C ALA A 24 18.00 -13.66 -12.84
N VAL A 25 17.11 -14.03 -11.92
CA VAL A 25 16.22 -15.19 -12.09
C VAL A 25 15.35 -15.04 -13.35
N LEU A 26 14.70 -13.89 -13.54
CA LEU A 26 13.84 -13.65 -14.70
C LEU A 26 14.58 -13.68 -16.03
N LYS A 27 15.80 -13.13 -16.10
CA LYS A 27 16.61 -13.21 -17.32
C LYS A 27 16.90 -14.66 -17.69
N ARG A 28 17.17 -15.50 -16.72
CA ARG A 28 17.49 -16.91 -16.92
C ARG A 28 16.25 -17.73 -17.30
N THR A 29 15.12 -17.51 -16.62
CA THR A 29 13.92 -18.35 -16.70
C THR A 29 12.86 -17.86 -17.69
N VAL A 30 12.65 -16.53 -17.79
CA VAL A 30 11.63 -15.91 -18.64
C VAL A 30 12.21 -15.52 -20.00
N ALA A 31 13.35 -14.82 -20.00
CA ALA A 31 13.96 -14.39 -21.26
C ALA A 31 14.62 -15.55 -22.04
N LYS A 32 15.19 -16.54 -21.35
CA LYS A 32 15.79 -17.75 -21.94
C LYS A 32 16.71 -17.46 -23.15
N GLY A 33 17.49 -16.36 -23.06
CA GLY A 33 18.39 -15.92 -24.13
C GLY A 33 17.79 -15.00 -25.17
N ASP A 34 16.50 -14.67 -25.08
CA ASP A 34 15.92 -13.61 -25.93
C ASP A 34 16.44 -12.24 -25.47
N ARG A 35 17.34 -11.66 -26.28
CA ARG A 35 18.00 -10.38 -26.01
C ARG A 35 17.05 -9.19 -25.83
N ARG A 36 15.86 -9.27 -26.45
CA ARG A 36 14.86 -8.19 -26.30
C ARG A 36 14.24 -8.22 -24.92
N THR A 37 13.77 -9.39 -24.49
CA THR A 37 13.19 -9.61 -23.15
C THR A 37 14.22 -9.37 -22.06
N GLU A 38 15.47 -9.80 -22.23
CA GLU A 38 16.56 -9.49 -21.28
C GLU A 38 16.77 -7.99 -21.08
N ARG A 39 16.76 -7.20 -22.17
CA ARG A 39 16.90 -5.73 -22.09
C ARG A 39 15.70 -5.09 -21.39
N ILE A 40 14.49 -5.59 -21.63
CA ILE A 40 13.27 -5.09 -20.96
C ILE A 40 13.36 -5.36 -19.46
N ILE A 41 13.67 -6.60 -19.05
CA ILE A 41 13.84 -6.97 -17.64
C ILE A 41 14.92 -6.10 -17.01
N HIS A 42 16.08 -5.97 -17.65
CA HIS A 42 17.16 -5.13 -17.15
C HIS A 42 16.70 -3.68 -16.95
N HIS A 43 16.06 -3.11 -17.95
CA HIS A 43 15.58 -1.73 -17.89
C HIS A 43 14.57 -1.51 -16.75
N LEU A 44 13.54 -2.35 -16.66
CA LEU A 44 12.50 -2.22 -15.65
C LEU A 44 13.05 -2.36 -14.23
N TYR A 45 13.90 -3.37 -13.98
CA TYR A 45 14.40 -3.65 -12.63
C TYR A 45 15.52 -2.69 -12.21
N ALA A 46 16.48 -2.37 -13.09
CA ALA A 46 17.58 -1.45 -12.78
C ALA A 46 17.11 0.01 -12.60
N HIS A 47 15.99 0.40 -13.22
CA HIS A 47 15.46 1.76 -13.14
C HIS A 47 14.19 1.87 -12.28
N SER A 48 13.80 0.81 -11.57
CA SER A 48 12.64 0.81 -10.67
C SER A 48 12.79 1.76 -9.48
N ALA A 49 14.03 2.12 -9.12
CA ALA A 49 14.40 2.79 -7.87
C ALA A 49 14.07 1.96 -6.61
N ILE A 50 13.99 0.63 -6.74
CA ILE A 50 13.74 -0.32 -5.66
C ILE A 50 15.02 -1.13 -5.42
N GLU A 51 15.40 -1.29 -4.16
CA GLU A 51 16.55 -2.15 -3.78
C GLU A 51 16.09 -3.53 -3.33
N ARG A 52 15.04 -3.58 -2.53
CA ARG A 52 14.52 -4.83 -1.95
C ARG A 52 13.00 -4.82 -1.91
N ARG A 53 12.41 -6.02 -1.94
CA ARG A 53 10.97 -6.22 -1.76
C ARG A 53 10.71 -7.41 -0.86
N ALA A 54 9.84 -7.20 0.14
CA ALA A 54 9.37 -8.27 0.99
C ALA A 54 8.34 -9.15 0.27
N SER A 55 8.30 -10.43 0.63
CA SER A 55 7.39 -11.41 0.03
C SER A 55 7.08 -12.54 1.01
N VAL A 56 5.84 -13.04 0.95
CA VAL A 56 5.45 -14.28 1.62
C VAL A 56 5.83 -15.52 0.80
N VAL A 57 6.17 -15.35 -0.48
CA VAL A 57 6.67 -16.46 -1.33
C VAL A 57 8.13 -16.74 -0.98
N THR A 58 8.40 -17.93 -0.48
CA THR A 58 9.73 -18.35 -0.01
C THR A 58 10.52 -19.17 -1.02
N ASP A 59 9.91 -19.52 -2.15
CA ASP A 59 10.45 -20.44 -3.17
C ASP A 59 11.80 -20.01 -3.75
N PHE A 60 12.12 -18.71 -3.67
CA PHE A 60 13.38 -18.16 -4.20
C PHE A 60 14.54 -18.19 -3.20
N LEU A 61 14.31 -18.62 -1.97
CA LEU A 61 15.38 -18.77 -0.98
C LEU A 61 16.38 -19.87 -1.42
N PRO A 62 17.68 -19.75 -1.08
CA PRO A 62 18.70 -20.71 -1.50
C PRO A 62 18.39 -22.18 -1.14
N ASP A 63 17.84 -22.40 0.05
CA ASP A 63 17.56 -23.72 0.61
C ASP A 63 16.07 -24.07 0.61
N ALA A 64 15.24 -23.32 -0.15
CA ALA A 64 13.81 -23.60 -0.24
C ALA A 64 13.57 -24.94 -0.96
N PRO A 65 12.66 -25.78 -0.45
CA PRO A 65 12.16 -26.92 -1.22
C PRO A 65 11.39 -26.44 -2.45
N PRO A 66 11.13 -27.31 -3.45
CA PRO A 66 10.26 -26.97 -4.57
C PRO A 66 8.94 -26.39 -4.08
N GLY A 67 8.64 -25.17 -4.51
CA GLY A 67 7.46 -24.42 -4.07
C GLY A 67 6.34 -24.43 -5.10
N SER A 68 5.30 -23.63 -4.82
CA SER A 68 4.15 -23.50 -5.71
C SER A 68 4.41 -22.57 -6.92
N PHE A 69 5.37 -21.67 -6.82
CA PHE A 69 5.67 -20.65 -7.84
C PHE A 69 6.95 -20.91 -8.60
N TYR A 70 7.94 -21.52 -7.95
CA TYR A 70 9.25 -21.73 -8.53
C TYR A 70 9.92 -22.98 -8.00
N ASP A 71 10.50 -23.75 -8.92
CA ASP A 71 11.39 -24.86 -8.63
C ASP A 71 12.82 -24.46 -9.02
N ARG A 72 13.68 -24.38 -8.02
CA ARG A 72 15.07 -23.96 -8.18
C ARG A 72 15.94 -25.05 -8.83
N GLU A 73 15.63 -26.33 -8.60
CA GLU A 73 16.40 -27.43 -9.17
C GLU A 73 16.25 -27.52 -10.68
N THR A 74 15.03 -27.33 -11.16
CA THR A 74 14.68 -27.33 -12.59
C THR A 74 14.69 -25.95 -13.22
N ASP A 75 14.89 -24.89 -12.44
CA ASP A 75 14.86 -23.49 -12.83
C ASP A 75 13.54 -23.13 -13.58
N THR A 76 12.42 -23.59 -13.02
CA THR A 76 11.12 -23.53 -13.67
C THR A 76 10.12 -22.73 -12.84
N PHE A 77 9.45 -21.75 -13.47
CA PHE A 77 8.29 -21.09 -12.91
C PHE A 77 7.00 -21.88 -13.14
N PHE A 78 6.19 -21.94 -12.10
CA PHE A 78 4.84 -22.48 -12.17
C PHE A 78 3.81 -21.34 -12.16
N SER A 79 2.62 -21.66 -12.66
CA SER A 79 1.46 -20.74 -12.62
C SER A 79 0.34 -21.37 -11.76
N PRO A 80 0.45 -21.31 -10.42
CA PRO A 80 -0.56 -21.87 -9.54
C PRO A 80 -1.92 -21.20 -9.77
N SER A 81 -2.97 -21.98 -9.59
CA SER A 81 -4.35 -21.48 -9.72
C SER A 81 -4.66 -20.40 -8.69
N THR A 82 -5.69 -19.59 -8.96
CA THR A 82 -6.20 -18.58 -8.01
C THR A 82 -6.53 -19.21 -6.66
N ARG A 83 -7.06 -20.46 -6.63
CA ARG A 83 -7.31 -21.19 -5.40
C ARG A 83 -6.05 -21.40 -4.57
N VAL A 84 -4.96 -21.88 -5.17
CA VAL A 84 -3.68 -22.12 -4.47
C VAL A 84 -3.10 -20.80 -3.93
N ARG A 85 -3.14 -19.72 -4.73
CA ARG A 85 -2.67 -18.39 -4.32
C ARG A 85 -3.47 -17.85 -3.16
N ASN A 86 -4.80 -18.04 -3.18
CA ASN A 86 -5.69 -17.59 -2.10
C ASN A 86 -5.57 -18.47 -0.83
N GLU A 87 -5.22 -19.74 -0.95
CA GLU A 87 -4.89 -20.60 0.20
C GLU A 87 -3.63 -20.07 0.91
N LEU A 88 -2.56 -19.76 0.15
CA LEU A 88 -1.35 -19.13 0.68
C LEU A 88 -1.60 -17.74 1.28
N TYR A 89 -2.44 -16.94 0.62
CA TYR A 89 -2.89 -15.67 1.19
C TYR A 89 -3.57 -15.88 2.54
N THR A 90 -4.50 -16.82 2.63
CA THR A 90 -5.26 -17.09 3.84
C THR A 90 -4.37 -17.52 4.99
N GLU A 91 -3.39 -18.39 4.73
CA GLU A 91 -2.41 -18.85 5.72
C GLU A 91 -1.59 -17.69 6.27
N ALA A 92 -0.97 -16.90 5.39
CA ALA A 92 -0.16 -15.76 5.78
C ALA A 92 -0.98 -14.64 6.45
N ALA A 93 -2.14 -14.32 5.91
CA ALA A 93 -3.02 -13.25 6.40
C ALA A 93 -3.57 -13.55 7.81
N ARG A 94 -3.86 -14.81 8.13
CA ARG A 94 -4.28 -15.24 9.48
C ARG A 94 -3.25 -14.99 10.56
N THR A 95 -1.98 -14.84 10.18
CA THR A 95 -0.88 -14.49 11.08
C THR A 95 -0.58 -12.99 11.03
N LEU A 96 -0.41 -12.43 9.84
CA LEU A 96 0.07 -11.06 9.67
C LEU A 96 -0.94 -9.99 10.13
N PHE A 97 -2.24 -10.15 9.88
CA PHE A 97 -3.26 -9.22 10.37
C PHE A 97 -3.30 -9.13 11.90
N PRO A 98 -3.36 -10.24 12.67
CA PRO A 98 -3.26 -10.17 14.12
C PRO A 98 -1.93 -9.63 14.62
N THR A 99 -0.80 -9.98 13.99
CA THR A 99 0.52 -9.51 14.40
C THR A 99 0.59 -8.00 14.37
N ILE A 100 0.34 -7.38 13.22
CA ILE A 100 0.42 -5.91 13.11
C ILE A 100 -0.61 -5.20 13.99
N ALA A 101 -1.82 -5.77 14.17
CA ALA A 101 -2.81 -5.22 15.08
C ALA A 101 -2.32 -5.23 16.55
N THR A 102 -1.66 -6.31 16.96
CA THR A 102 -1.07 -6.42 18.31
C THR A 102 0.05 -5.42 18.51
N GLU A 103 0.96 -5.29 17.55
CA GLU A 103 2.09 -4.34 17.58
C GLU A 103 1.59 -2.89 17.63
N ALA A 104 0.58 -2.55 16.81
CA ALA A 104 -0.03 -1.22 16.80
C ALA A 104 -0.62 -0.83 18.16
N PHE A 105 -1.34 -1.74 18.85
CA PHE A 105 -1.83 -1.46 20.19
C PHE A 105 -0.71 -1.35 21.22
N ALA A 106 0.28 -2.25 21.16
CA ALA A 106 1.41 -2.22 22.10
C ALA A 106 2.17 -0.89 22.06
N ALA A 107 2.26 -0.24 20.92
CA ALA A 107 2.99 1.00 20.72
C ALA A 107 2.13 2.28 20.88
N SER A 108 0.79 2.18 20.81
CA SER A 108 -0.10 3.34 20.71
C SER A 108 -0.53 3.95 22.04
N GLY A 109 -0.36 3.23 23.15
CA GLY A 109 -0.92 3.61 24.45
C GLY A 109 -2.43 3.40 24.62
N PHE A 110 -3.10 2.77 23.64
CA PHE A 110 -4.49 2.32 23.75
C PHE A 110 -4.53 0.84 24.15
N ALA A 111 -5.54 0.48 24.96
CA ALA A 111 -5.80 -0.92 25.26
C ALA A 111 -6.73 -1.54 24.19
N PRO A 112 -6.53 -2.81 23.81
CA PRO A 112 -7.41 -3.48 22.85
C PRO A 112 -8.89 -3.44 23.24
N GLU A 113 -9.21 -3.46 24.54
CA GLU A 113 -10.58 -3.41 25.07
C GLU A 113 -11.28 -2.07 24.81
N GLU A 114 -10.53 -1.01 24.52
CA GLU A 114 -11.07 0.32 24.18
C GLU A 114 -11.55 0.37 22.73
N MET A 115 -11.15 -0.60 21.88
CA MET A 115 -11.50 -0.60 20.47
C MET A 115 -13.01 -0.79 20.25
N THR A 116 -13.58 0.11 19.46
CA THR A 116 -15.01 0.11 19.10
C THR A 116 -15.25 -0.30 17.65
N HIS A 117 -14.31 0.01 16.75
CA HIS A 117 -14.44 -0.26 15.32
C HIS A 117 -13.14 -0.83 14.75
N LEU A 118 -13.27 -1.80 13.86
CA LEU A 118 -12.19 -2.41 13.12
C LEU A 118 -12.46 -2.31 11.62
N ILE A 119 -11.53 -1.72 10.87
CA ILE A 119 -11.58 -1.65 9.42
C ILE A 119 -10.37 -2.40 8.87
N THR A 120 -10.61 -3.48 8.16
CA THR A 120 -9.56 -4.22 7.45
C THR A 120 -9.61 -3.91 5.95
N VAL A 121 -8.45 -3.85 5.31
CA VAL A 121 -8.29 -3.52 3.89
C VAL A 121 -7.41 -4.57 3.22
N SER A 122 -7.86 -5.15 2.12
CA SER A 122 -7.02 -5.97 1.24
C SER A 122 -7.63 -6.13 -0.14
N CYS A 123 -6.79 -6.16 -1.17
CA CYS A 123 -7.20 -6.46 -2.55
C CYS A 123 -6.47 -7.69 -3.13
N THR A 124 -5.73 -8.43 -2.30
CA THR A 124 -4.86 -9.53 -2.74
C THR A 124 -5.29 -10.91 -2.26
N GLY A 125 -6.45 -11.02 -1.60
CA GLY A 125 -7.04 -12.30 -1.22
C GLY A 125 -8.30 -12.15 -0.39
N PHE A 126 -9.04 -13.27 -0.23
CA PHE A 126 -10.31 -13.30 0.48
C PHE A 126 -10.46 -14.61 1.26
N PHE A 127 -10.99 -14.52 2.47
CA PHE A 127 -11.40 -15.69 3.26
C PHE A 127 -12.48 -15.32 4.29
N GLN A 128 -13.28 -16.30 4.69
CA GLN A 128 -14.29 -16.16 5.75
C GLN A 128 -14.22 -17.37 6.70
N PRO A 129 -14.30 -17.14 8.03
CA PRO A 129 -14.33 -15.85 8.73
C PRO A 129 -13.10 -15.02 8.42
N GLY A 130 -13.31 -13.69 8.23
CA GLY A 130 -12.33 -12.77 7.62
C GLY A 130 -11.18 -12.34 8.53
N PRO A 131 -10.31 -11.44 8.02
CA PRO A 131 -9.19 -10.89 8.79
C PRO A 131 -9.64 -10.16 10.05
N ASP A 132 -10.81 -9.50 9.99
CA ASP A 132 -11.48 -8.87 11.13
C ASP A 132 -11.74 -9.84 12.26
N PHE A 133 -12.21 -11.05 11.93
CA PHE A 133 -12.45 -12.10 12.91
C PHE A 133 -11.13 -12.68 13.49
N ALA A 134 -10.09 -12.78 12.65
CA ALA A 134 -8.77 -13.24 13.10
C ALA A 134 -8.18 -12.26 14.13
N ILE A 135 -8.24 -10.95 13.86
CA ILE A 135 -7.80 -9.89 14.77
C ILE A 135 -8.60 -9.93 16.07
N LEU A 136 -9.95 -9.98 15.97
CA LEU A 136 -10.84 -10.02 17.12
C LEU A 136 -10.48 -11.16 18.09
N LYS A 137 -10.23 -12.35 17.53
CA LYS A 137 -9.84 -13.51 18.35
C LYS A 137 -8.45 -13.37 18.98
N ALA A 138 -7.48 -12.89 18.23
CA ALA A 138 -6.10 -12.79 18.69
C ALA A 138 -5.92 -11.75 19.81
N LEU A 139 -6.62 -10.62 19.69
CA LEU A 139 -6.58 -9.54 20.69
C LEU A 139 -7.60 -9.71 21.83
N GLY A 140 -8.48 -10.71 21.78
CA GLY A 140 -9.53 -10.90 22.78
C GLY A 140 -10.55 -9.76 22.80
N LEU A 141 -10.84 -9.15 21.66
CA LEU A 141 -11.67 -7.97 21.57
C LEU A 141 -13.12 -8.24 21.96
N HIS A 142 -13.80 -7.17 22.38
CA HIS A 142 -15.20 -7.24 22.77
C HIS A 142 -16.08 -7.74 21.62
N ALA A 143 -17.10 -8.56 21.92
CA ALA A 143 -18.02 -9.11 20.90
C ALA A 143 -18.85 -8.03 20.17
N HIS A 144 -18.91 -6.81 20.71
CA HIS A 144 -19.67 -5.68 20.16
C HIS A 144 -18.83 -4.76 19.28
N VAL A 145 -17.54 -5.07 19.00
CA VAL A 145 -16.73 -4.31 18.06
C VAL A 145 -17.37 -4.35 16.67
N GLU A 146 -17.64 -3.18 16.10
CA GLU A 146 -18.15 -3.05 14.74
C GLU A 146 -17.00 -3.33 13.74
N ARG A 147 -17.26 -4.19 12.74
CA ARG A 147 -16.22 -4.68 11.84
C ARG A 147 -16.59 -4.46 10.39
N TYR A 148 -15.62 -3.92 9.64
CA TYR A 148 -15.75 -3.60 8.23
C TYR A 148 -14.57 -4.16 7.45
N HIS A 149 -14.81 -4.56 6.20
CA HIS A 149 -13.75 -4.96 5.27
C HIS A 149 -13.90 -4.19 3.95
N LEU A 150 -12.85 -3.45 3.58
CA LEU A 150 -12.74 -2.79 2.28
C LEU A 150 -11.90 -3.66 1.35
N GLY A 151 -12.59 -4.43 0.52
CA GLY A 151 -11.95 -5.35 -0.43
C GLY A 151 -11.87 -4.78 -1.84
N PHE A 152 -10.82 -5.15 -2.57
CA PHE A 152 -10.70 -5.00 -4.01
C PHE A 152 -10.77 -3.54 -4.55
N MET A 153 -10.32 -2.56 -3.77
CA MET A 153 -10.28 -1.15 -4.18
C MET A 153 -8.93 -0.73 -4.77
N GLY A 154 -7.84 -1.46 -4.46
CA GLY A 154 -6.49 -1.14 -4.95
C GLY A 154 -5.71 -0.19 -4.03
N CYS A 155 -4.67 0.43 -4.59
CA CYS A 155 -3.64 1.14 -3.82
C CYS A 155 -4.14 2.36 -3.02
N TYR A 156 -5.33 2.90 -3.31
CA TYR A 156 -5.89 4.04 -2.59
C TYR A 156 -6.76 3.66 -1.39
N ALA A 157 -7.00 2.38 -1.15
CA ALA A 157 -8.03 1.91 -0.21
C ALA A 157 -7.80 2.32 1.26
N ALA A 158 -6.59 2.67 1.66
CA ALA A 158 -6.32 3.25 2.98
C ALA A 158 -7.03 4.61 3.19
N PHE A 159 -7.25 5.41 2.13
CA PHE A 159 -7.92 6.71 2.25
C PHE A 159 -9.40 6.59 2.61
N PRO A 160 -10.24 5.81 1.90
CA PRO A 160 -11.60 5.58 2.34
C PRO A 160 -11.66 4.91 3.73
N ALA A 161 -10.71 4.04 4.11
CA ALA A 161 -10.65 3.48 5.46
C ALA A 161 -10.42 4.56 6.53
N LEU A 162 -9.44 5.44 6.33
CA LEU A 162 -9.18 6.56 7.24
C LEU A 162 -10.32 7.58 7.28
N ARG A 163 -10.98 7.83 6.12
CA ARG A 163 -12.19 8.68 6.05
C ARG A 163 -13.35 8.09 6.85
N MET A 164 -13.57 6.77 6.76
CA MET A 164 -14.57 6.06 7.59
C MET A 164 -14.21 6.15 9.08
N ALA A 165 -12.95 5.89 9.44
CA ALA A 165 -12.48 6.00 10.82
C ALA A 165 -12.74 7.40 11.40
N ARG A 166 -12.44 8.46 10.63
CA ARG A 166 -12.77 9.83 11.01
C ARG A 166 -14.27 10.02 11.22
N ALA A 167 -15.10 9.56 10.29
CA ALA A 167 -16.55 9.71 10.38
C ALA A 167 -17.14 9.00 11.61
N PHE A 168 -16.62 7.82 11.97
CA PHE A 168 -17.02 7.11 13.19
C PHE A 168 -16.65 7.89 14.45
N CYS A 169 -15.44 8.46 14.50
CA CYS A 169 -15.02 9.30 15.62
C CYS A 169 -15.81 10.61 15.71
N GLU A 170 -16.18 11.21 14.58
CA GLU A 170 -17.03 12.42 14.55
C GLU A 170 -18.47 12.11 15.02
N ALA A 171 -19.00 10.93 14.70
CA ALA A 171 -20.32 10.48 15.14
C ALA A 171 -20.32 10.03 16.63
N ASN A 172 -19.22 9.44 17.10
CA ASN A 172 -19.03 9.00 18.47
C ASN A 172 -17.65 9.40 18.99
N PRO A 173 -17.54 10.45 19.85
CA PRO A 173 -16.27 10.92 20.39
C PRO A 173 -15.49 9.88 21.22
N ALA A 174 -16.17 8.83 21.71
CA ALA A 174 -15.55 7.74 22.44
C ALA A 174 -15.01 6.63 21.52
N ALA A 175 -15.24 6.75 20.20
CA ALA A 175 -14.78 5.74 19.25
C ALA A 175 -13.25 5.67 19.23
N VAL A 176 -12.75 4.42 19.24
CA VAL A 176 -11.37 4.05 18.95
C VAL A 176 -11.43 3.09 17.77
N VAL A 177 -10.83 3.48 16.66
CA VAL A 177 -10.89 2.77 15.38
C VAL A 177 -9.50 2.24 15.03
N LEU A 178 -9.40 0.94 14.80
CA LEU A 178 -8.21 0.34 14.21
C LEU A 178 -8.46 0.15 12.71
N VAL A 179 -7.58 0.73 11.90
CA VAL A 179 -7.49 0.48 10.45
C VAL A 179 -6.29 -0.42 10.19
N VAL A 180 -6.47 -1.53 9.46
CA VAL A 180 -5.38 -2.43 9.07
C VAL A 180 -5.43 -2.72 7.58
N CYS A 181 -4.36 -2.37 6.87
CA CYS A 181 -4.14 -2.68 5.46
C CYS A 181 -3.10 -3.79 5.36
N LEU A 182 -3.41 -4.89 4.66
CA LEU A 182 -2.45 -5.96 4.37
C LEU A 182 -2.55 -6.34 2.90
N GLU A 183 -1.43 -6.34 2.21
CA GLU A 183 -1.36 -6.74 0.81
C GLU A 183 -0.22 -7.72 0.56
N LEU A 184 -0.54 -8.81 -0.12
CA LEU A 184 0.38 -9.87 -0.50
C LEU A 184 0.44 -9.97 -2.03
N CYS A 185 0.92 -8.90 -2.65
CA CYS A 185 0.92 -8.73 -4.11
C CYS A 185 1.81 -9.76 -4.81
N SER A 186 2.86 -10.24 -4.14
CA SER A 186 3.78 -11.26 -4.69
C SER A 186 3.07 -12.56 -5.08
N LEU A 187 1.95 -12.88 -4.41
CA LEU A 187 1.12 -14.04 -4.73
C LEU A 187 0.46 -13.97 -6.10
N HIS A 188 0.36 -12.78 -6.71
CA HIS A 188 -0.33 -12.59 -8.00
C HIS A 188 0.58 -12.24 -9.15
N VAL A 189 1.91 -12.18 -8.92
CA VAL A 189 2.88 -11.96 -9.99
C VAL A 189 2.75 -13.05 -11.06
N GLN A 190 2.74 -12.62 -12.33
CA GLN A 190 2.71 -13.49 -13.50
C GLN A 190 4.10 -13.50 -14.16
N TRP A 191 4.51 -14.67 -14.62
CA TRP A 191 5.83 -14.87 -15.21
C TRP A 191 5.75 -15.18 -16.72
N THR A 192 4.83 -14.49 -17.41
CA THR A 192 4.55 -14.76 -18.84
C THR A 192 5.54 -14.09 -19.79
N GLY A 193 6.31 -13.11 -19.30
CA GLY A 193 7.15 -12.25 -20.16
C GLY A 193 6.40 -11.14 -20.89
N GLY A 194 5.08 -11.01 -20.68
CA GLY A 194 4.28 -9.87 -21.14
C GLY A 194 4.74 -8.56 -20.47
N MET A 195 4.58 -7.42 -21.17
CA MET A 195 5.06 -6.13 -20.70
C MET A 195 4.39 -5.72 -19.37
N ASP A 196 3.08 -5.87 -19.26
CA ASP A 196 2.31 -5.53 -18.05
C ASP A 196 2.74 -6.41 -16.86
N ASP A 197 2.98 -7.71 -17.09
CA ASP A 197 3.42 -8.66 -16.08
C ASP A 197 4.84 -8.33 -15.59
N LEU A 198 5.76 -8.00 -16.52
CA LEU A 198 7.13 -7.61 -16.17
C LEU A 198 7.15 -6.27 -15.42
N LEU A 199 6.31 -5.31 -15.82
CA LEU A 199 6.18 -4.02 -15.13
C LEU A 199 5.60 -4.21 -13.73
N ALA A 200 4.48 -4.90 -13.59
CA ALA A 200 3.87 -5.20 -12.30
C ALA A 200 4.85 -6.01 -11.41
N GLY A 201 5.47 -7.05 -11.97
CA GLY A 201 6.48 -7.85 -11.30
C GLY A 201 7.72 -7.07 -10.85
N SER A 202 8.00 -5.90 -11.45
CA SER A 202 9.13 -5.05 -11.08
C SER A 202 8.87 -4.09 -9.92
N VAL A 203 7.60 -3.85 -9.52
CA VAL A 203 7.26 -2.84 -8.52
C VAL A 203 6.51 -3.37 -7.31
N PHE A 204 5.63 -4.37 -7.46
CA PHE A 204 4.78 -4.84 -6.37
C PHE A 204 5.54 -5.70 -5.34
N ALA A 205 5.13 -5.55 -4.07
CA ALA A 205 5.70 -6.20 -2.89
C ALA A 205 4.60 -6.52 -1.87
N ASP A 206 4.96 -7.18 -0.77
CA ASP A 206 4.07 -7.54 0.32
C ASP A 206 4.34 -6.67 1.54
N GLY A 207 3.29 -6.31 2.28
CA GLY A 207 3.42 -5.57 3.52
C GLY A 207 2.08 -5.25 4.17
N ALA A 208 2.13 -4.87 5.43
CA ALA A 208 0.98 -4.45 6.22
C ALA A 208 1.25 -3.09 6.88
N GLY A 209 0.19 -2.29 7.01
CA GLY A 209 0.20 -1.05 7.77
C GLY A 209 -1.06 -0.95 8.62
N ALA A 210 -0.92 -0.47 9.86
CA ALA A 210 -2.04 -0.24 10.76
C ALA A 210 -2.04 1.20 11.27
N ALA A 211 -3.23 1.75 11.55
CA ALA A 211 -3.40 3.06 12.14
C ALA A 211 -4.46 3.02 13.24
N ILE A 212 -4.16 3.64 14.39
CA ILE A 212 -5.13 3.84 15.48
C ILE A 212 -5.65 5.26 15.41
N VAL A 213 -6.97 5.39 15.29
CA VAL A 213 -7.67 6.66 15.08
C VAL A 213 -8.69 6.90 16.19
N SER A 214 -8.68 8.08 16.79
CA SER A 214 -9.71 8.51 17.75
C SER A 214 -9.84 10.03 17.82
N ALA A 215 -10.89 10.51 18.47
CA ALA A 215 -11.06 11.94 18.78
C ALA A 215 -10.38 12.35 20.10
N ARG A 216 -9.76 11.45 20.83
CA ARG A 216 -9.03 11.72 22.06
C ARG A 216 -7.82 12.63 21.76
N PRO A 217 -7.54 13.67 22.54
CA PRO A 217 -6.32 14.45 22.37
C PRO A 217 -5.06 13.57 22.46
N PRO A 218 -4.11 13.70 21.53
CA PRO A 218 -2.89 12.89 21.55
C PRO A 218 -1.95 13.32 22.69
N VAL A 219 -1.15 12.36 23.20
CA VAL A 219 -0.13 12.60 24.22
C VAL A 219 1.27 12.79 23.59
N GLY A 220 1.46 12.34 22.37
CA GLY A 220 2.71 12.42 21.62
C GLY A 220 2.48 12.93 20.21
N ALA A 221 3.48 12.77 19.35
CA ALA A 221 3.36 13.12 17.94
C ALA A 221 2.22 12.34 17.28
N ALA A 222 1.32 13.04 16.61
CA ALA A 222 0.16 12.48 15.94
C ALA A 222 -0.19 13.29 14.70
N LEU A 223 -1.10 12.77 13.88
CA LEU A 223 -1.59 13.46 12.69
C LEU A 223 -3.09 13.73 12.83
N ARG A 224 -3.49 14.99 12.82
CA ARG A 224 -4.90 15.38 12.78
C ARG A 224 -5.44 15.23 11.37
N LEU A 225 -6.58 14.55 11.22
CA LEU A 225 -7.28 14.36 9.95
C LEU A 225 -8.17 15.58 9.64
N GLU A 226 -7.77 16.41 8.69
CA GLU A 226 -8.47 17.67 8.38
C GLU A 226 -9.54 17.51 7.31
N ALA A 227 -9.17 16.92 6.18
CA ALA A 227 -10.07 16.79 5.03
C ALA A 227 -9.70 15.58 4.16
N PHE A 228 -10.67 15.14 3.37
CA PHE A 228 -10.48 14.12 2.33
C PHE A 228 -11.17 14.59 1.05
N SER A 229 -10.56 14.25 -0.09
CA SER A 229 -11.14 14.46 -1.41
C SER A 229 -10.89 13.26 -2.31
N SER A 230 -11.88 12.93 -3.13
CA SER A 230 -11.81 11.86 -4.12
C SER A 230 -12.08 12.44 -5.50
N ALA A 231 -11.29 12.04 -6.48
CA ALA A 231 -11.47 12.41 -7.87
C ALA A 231 -11.28 11.18 -8.77
N ILE A 232 -12.03 11.15 -9.86
CA ILE A 232 -11.85 10.18 -10.93
C ILE A 232 -11.31 10.94 -12.14
N ALA A 233 -10.17 10.52 -12.67
CA ALA A 233 -9.64 11.08 -13.90
C ALA A 233 -10.60 10.75 -15.06
N PRO A 234 -10.85 11.68 -16.00
CA PRO A 234 -11.79 11.45 -17.10
C PRO A 234 -11.31 10.41 -18.11
N THR A 235 -10.07 9.95 -18.00
CA THR A 235 -9.43 8.93 -18.83
C THR A 235 -8.62 7.97 -17.94
N GLY A 236 -8.35 6.75 -18.41
CA GLY A 236 -7.49 5.79 -17.71
C GLY A 236 -8.22 4.63 -17.02
N ASP A 237 -9.52 4.48 -17.27
CA ASP A 237 -10.35 3.37 -16.76
C ASP A 237 -9.85 1.99 -17.21
N SER A 238 -9.29 1.91 -18.42
CA SER A 238 -8.70 0.70 -18.99
C SER A 238 -7.18 0.59 -18.77
N ASP A 239 -6.53 1.63 -18.23
CA ASP A 239 -5.06 1.70 -18.08
C ASP A 239 -4.58 1.13 -16.76
N MET A 240 -5.43 1.10 -15.72
CA MET A 240 -5.16 0.46 -14.45
C MET A 240 -6.37 -0.38 -14.03
N ALA A 241 -6.23 -1.69 -14.03
CA ALA A 241 -7.30 -2.61 -13.68
C ALA A 241 -6.76 -3.82 -12.90
N TRP A 242 -7.60 -4.39 -12.05
CA TRP A 242 -7.31 -5.56 -11.24
C TRP A 242 -8.45 -6.55 -11.39
N THR A 243 -8.19 -7.72 -11.98
CA THR A 243 -9.22 -8.68 -12.37
C THR A 243 -8.90 -10.06 -11.82
N ILE A 244 -9.89 -10.76 -11.28
CA ILE A 244 -9.75 -12.14 -10.81
C ILE A 244 -9.72 -13.07 -12.03
N GLY A 245 -8.62 -13.81 -12.18
CA GLY A 245 -8.42 -14.79 -13.23
C GLY A 245 -8.26 -16.21 -12.68
N ASP A 246 -8.07 -17.19 -13.56
CA ASP A 246 -7.89 -18.60 -13.17
C ASP A 246 -6.54 -18.89 -12.51
N VAL A 247 -5.52 -18.11 -12.85
CA VAL A 247 -4.13 -18.27 -12.34
C VAL A 247 -3.69 -17.07 -11.50
N GLY A 248 -4.58 -16.55 -10.68
CA GLY A 248 -4.34 -15.39 -9.82
C GLY A 248 -5.09 -14.16 -10.29
N PHE A 249 -4.87 -13.05 -9.59
CA PHE A 249 -5.42 -11.76 -9.99
C PHE A 249 -4.49 -11.11 -10.99
N GLN A 250 -5.07 -10.58 -12.06
CA GLN A 250 -4.33 -10.05 -13.19
C GLN A 250 -4.30 -8.53 -13.10
N MET A 251 -3.08 -7.98 -13.04
CA MET A 251 -2.85 -6.55 -13.10
C MET A 251 -2.75 -6.09 -14.55
N ARG A 252 -3.55 -5.11 -14.91
CA ARG A 252 -3.33 -4.30 -16.07
C ARG A 252 -2.75 -2.96 -15.63
N LEU A 253 -1.54 -2.66 -16.07
CA LEU A 253 -0.83 -1.44 -15.73
C LEU A 253 -0.17 -0.88 -16.97
N SER A 254 -0.86 0.06 -17.61
CA SER A 254 -0.38 0.72 -18.82
C SER A 254 0.75 1.68 -18.52
N SER A 255 1.69 1.79 -19.45
CA SER A 255 2.76 2.79 -19.42
C SER A 255 2.26 4.24 -19.50
N TYR A 256 0.99 4.46 -19.83
CA TYR A 256 0.36 5.78 -19.90
C TYR A 256 -0.11 6.32 -18.53
N VAL A 257 -0.30 5.44 -17.54
CA VAL A 257 -0.78 5.85 -16.19
C VAL A 257 0.00 7.02 -15.61
N PRO A 258 1.33 7.08 -15.65
CA PRO A 258 2.07 8.23 -15.13
C PRO A 258 1.73 9.55 -15.83
N GLU A 259 1.48 9.54 -17.13
CA GLU A 259 1.12 10.74 -17.91
C GLU A 259 -0.29 11.23 -17.57
N ILE A 260 -1.24 10.30 -17.39
CA ILE A 260 -2.61 10.60 -16.96
C ILE A 260 -2.56 11.26 -15.58
N ILE A 261 -1.79 10.72 -14.64
CA ILE A 261 -1.61 11.30 -13.31
C ILE A 261 -1.02 12.71 -13.41
N GLN A 262 0.06 12.92 -14.17
CA GLN A 262 0.66 14.25 -14.35
C GLN A 262 -0.36 15.29 -14.83
N THR A 263 -1.24 14.89 -15.76
CA THR A 263 -2.26 15.78 -16.35
C THR A 263 -3.35 16.16 -15.35
N HIS A 264 -3.75 15.23 -14.46
CA HIS A 264 -4.94 15.40 -13.64
C HIS A 264 -4.65 15.67 -12.15
N VAL A 265 -3.43 15.42 -11.66
CA VAL A 265 -3.08 15.58 -10.23
C VAL A 265 -3.31 17.00 -9.72
N GLY A 266 -2.99 18.03 -10.49
CA GLY A 266 -3.22 19.42 -10.11
C GLY A 266 -4.71 19.73 -9.89
N ALA A 267 -5.58 19.22 -10.78
CA ALA A 267 -7.03 19.38 -10.64
C ALA A 267 -7.58 18.57 -9.44
N ALA A 268 -7.00 17.40 -9.15
CA ALA A 268 -7.43 16.55 -8.05
C ALA A 268 -7.09 17.13 -6.66
N VAL A 269 -5.94 17.81 -6.51
CA VAL A 269 -5.56 18.42 -5.21
C VAL A 269 -6.18 19.80 -4.98
N LYS A 270 -6.60 20.49 -6.04
CA LYS A 270 -7.15 21.85 -5.93
C LYS A 270 -8.34 21.97 -4.97
N PRO A 271 -9.36 21.08 -5.01
CA PRO A 271 -10.52 21.20 -4.11
C PRO A 271 -10.14 21.14 -2.63
N ILE A 272 -9.28 20.21 -2.23
CA ILE A 272 -8.90 20.03 -0.83
C ILE A 272 -8.04 21.21 -0.33
N LEU A 273 -7.15 21.73 -1.17
CA LEU A 273 -6.35 22.92 -0.84
C LEU A 273 -7.22 24.18 -0.75
N CYS A 274 -8.15 24.39 -1.68
CA CYS A 274 -9.09 25.52 -1.62
C CYS A 274 -9.97 25.46 -0.38
N GLN A 275 -10.44 24.27 0.02
CA GLN A 275 -11.23 24.10 1.24
C GLN A 275 -10.47 24.51 2.50
N ALA A 276 -9.16 24.31 2.51
CA ALA A 276 -8.27 24.64 3.63
C ALA A 276 -7.66 26.06 3.53
N ASP A 277 -7.98 26.82 2.49
CA ASP A 277 -7.37 28.12 2.17
C ASP A 277 -5.84 28.06 2.08
N LEU A 278 -5.32 27.00 1.44
CA LEU A 278 -3.89 26.73 1.29
C LEU A 278 -3.47 26.83 -0.18
N ALA A 279 -2.31 27.44 -0.41
CA ALA A 279 -1.58 27.28 -1.66
C ALA A 279 -0.67 26.03 -1.60
N PRO A 280 -0.34 25.38 -2.74
CA PRO A 280 0.58 24.24 -2.75
C PRO A 280 1.93 24.49 -2.05
N ALA A 281 2.44 25.70 -2.12
CA ALA A 281 3.71 26.08 -1.49
C ALA A 281 3.64 26.14 0.06
N GLN A 282 2.46 26.11 0.64
CA GLN A 282 2.23 26.10 2.09
C GLN A 282 2.11 24.67 2.65
N VAL A 283 2.06 23.65 1.79
CA VAL A 283 2.11 22.25 2.18
C VAL A 283 3.54 21.91 2.59
N THR A 284 3.75 21.60 3.87
CA THR A 284 5.09 21.34 4.42
C THR A 284 5.62 19.97 3.96
N HIS A 285 4.74 18.96 3.93
CA HIS A 285 5.11 17.59 3.58
C HIS A 285 4.13 16.99 2.56
N TRP A 286 4.69 16.23 1.63
CA TRP A 286 3.94 15.51 0.60
C TRP A 286 4.08 14.00 0.81
N ALA A 287 2.99 13.33 1.20
CA ALA A 287 2.92 11.88 1.35
C ALA A 287 2.29 11.27 0.09
N VAL A 288 3.09 10.97 -0.91
CA VAL A 288 2.59 10.40 -2.17
C VAL A 288 2.83 8.90 -2.18
N HIS A 289 1.75 8.13 -2.40
CA HIS A 289 1.85 6.68 -2.60
C HIS A 289 2.80 6.37 -3.76
N PRO A 290 3.91 5.65 -3.52
CA PRO A 290 4.90 5.35 -4.54
C PRO A 290 4.48 4.15 -5.39
N GLY A 291 3.52 4.33 -6.29
CA GLY A 291 3.08 3.28 -7.23
C GLY A 291 4.19 2.76 -8.15
N GLY A 292 5.29 3.50 -8.23
CA GLY A 292 6.52 3.26 -8.96
C GLY A 292 7.26 4.57 -9.15
N ARG A 293 8.55 4.52 -9.53
CA ARG A 293 9.38 5.72 -9.74
C ARG A 293 8.72 6.74 -10.68
N ALA A 294 8.22 6.28 -11.83
CA ALA A 294 7.61 7.15 -12.82
C ALA A 294 6.38 7.90 -12.29
N ILE A 295 5.61 7.32 -11.37
CA ILE A 295 4.47 7.98 -10.72
C ILE A 295 4.96 9.18 -9.90
N LEU A 296 5.97 8.99 -9.06
CA LEU A 296 6.55 10.07 -8.24
C LEU A 296 7.11 11.20 -9.11
N ASP A 297 7.88 10.86 -10.14
CA ASP A 297 8.46 11.83 -11.08
C ASP A 297 7.37 12.66 -11.78
N ARG A 298 6.24 12.04 -12.12
CA ARG A 298 5.12 12.71 -12.78
C ARG A 298 4.27 13.56 -11.84
N VAL A 299 4.12 13.15 -10.58
CA VAL A 299 3.46 13.95 -9.54
C VAL A 299 4.30 15.20 -9.25
N GLU A 300 5.60 15.08 -9.05
CA GLU A 300 6.51 16.23 -8.87
C GLU A 300 6.35 17.22 -10.01
N LYS A 301 6.41 16.74 -11.25
CA LYS A 301 6.26 17.58 -12.45
C LYS A 301 4.87 18.21 -12.55
N GLY A 302 3.80 17.42 -12.29
CA GLY A 302 2.42 17.88 -12.41
C GLY A 302 2.02 18.94 -11.37
N LEU A 303 2.66 18.90 -10.20
CA LEU A 303 2.43 19.86 -9.11
C LEU A 303 3.53 20.94 -9.01
N GLY A 304 4.60 20.84 -9.80
CA GLY A 304 5.73 21.76 -9.72
C GLY A 304 6.51 21.66 -8.40
N LEU A 305 6.57 20.46 -7.81
CA LEU A 305 7.24 20.23 -6.54
C LEU A 305 8.77 20.16 -6.73
N PRO A 306 9.56 20.58 -5.72
CA PRO A 306 10.99 20.37 -5.73
C PRO A 306 11.34 18.88 -5.55
N GLU A 307 12.48 18.43 -6.04
CA GLU A 307 12.95 17.02 -5.94
C GLU A 307 13.02 16.50 -4.49
N THR A 308 13.13 17.41 -3.53
CA THR A 308 13.18 17.07 -2.11
C THR A 308 11.80 16.81 -1.49
N ALA A 309 10.71 17.14 -2.17
CA ALA A 309 9.37 17.06 -1.62
C ALA A 309 8.91 15.61 -1.37
N LEU A 310 9.35 14.65 -2.20
CA LEU A 310 8.91 13.26 -2.14
C LEU A 310 9.97 12.30 -1.58
N VAL A 311 10.91 12.79 -0.78
CA VAL A 311 12.02 11.96 -0.25
C VAL A 311 11.51 10.79 0.57
N ALA A 312 10.48 10.97 1.42
CA ALA A 312 9.88 9.89 2.20
C ALA A 312 9.24 8.82 1.30
N SER A 313 8.46 9.24 0.29
CA SER A 313 7.84 8.33 -0.68
C SER A 313 8.89 7.54 -1.47
N ARG A 314 9.98 8.21 -1.89
CA ARG A 314 11.10 7.57 -2.60
C ARG A 314 11.86 6.59 -1.71
N GLN A 315 12.02 6.91 -0.42
CA GLN A 315 12.68 6.02 0.54
C GLN A 315 11.85 4.75 0.78
N VAL A 316 10.54 4.87 0.94
CA VAL A 316 9.64 3.72 1.06
C VAL A 316 9.67 2.86 -0.22
N LEU A 317 9.60 3.48 -1.40
CA LEU A 317 9.72 2.74 -2.66
C LEU A 317 11.04 1.95 -2.73
N ARG A 318 12.14 2.60 -2.38
CA ARG A 318 13.48 2.02 -2.43
C ARG A 318 13.60 0.79 -1.54
N ASN A 319 13.09 0.88 -0.31
CA ASN A 319 13.29 -0.15 0.71
C ASN A 319 12.24 -1.26 0.70
N CYS A 320 11.02 -0.94 0.24
CA CYS A 320 9.86 -1.82 0.40
C CYS A 320 9.15 -2.14 -0.92
N GLY A 321 9.31 -1.32 -1.97
CA GLY A 321 8.51 -1.44 -3.20
C GLY A 321 7.08 -0.90 -3.02
N ASN A 322 6.17 -1.37 -3.87
CA ASN A 322 4.75 -1.01 -3.83
C ASN A 322 3.94 -2.12 -3.17
N MET A 323 3.50 -1.90 -1.94
CA MET A 323 2.66 -2.80 -1.14
C MET A 323 1.17 -2.39 -1.24
N SER A 324 0.74 -1.88 -2.39
CA SER A 324 -0.64 -1.47 -2.65
C SER A 324 -1.22 -0.56 -1.54
N SER A 325 -2.37 -0.90 -0.95
CA SER A 325 -3.07 -0.07 0.04
C SER A 325 -2.26 0.23 1.31
N ALA A 326 -1.36 -0.66 1.72
CA ALA A 326 -0.53 -0.48 2.91
C ALA A 326 0.54 0.61 2.73
N THR A 327 1.03 0.82 1.52
CA THR A 327 2.22 1.64 1.25
C THR A 327 2.13 3.07 1.77
N ILE A 328 0.95 3.70 1.70
CA ILE A 328 0.80 5.09 2.16
C ILE A 328 0.99 5.23 3.67
N LEU A 329 0.67 4.19 4.45
CA LEU A 329 0.92 4.19 5.89
C LEU A 329 2.42 4.15 6.20
N PHE A 330 3.23 3.41 5.42
CA PHE A 330 4.70 3.46 5.49
C PHE A 330 5.24 4.86 5.17
N VAL A 331 4.65 5.55 4.19
CA VAL A 331 5.08 6.93 3.85
C VAL A 331 4.75 7.90 4.98
N LEU A 332 3.58 7.78 5.59
CA LEU A 332 3.19 8.63 6.72
C LEU A 332 4.06 8.36 7.96
N GLU A 333 4.36 7.08 8.25
CA GLU A 333 5.28 6.70 9.31
C GLU A 333 6.69 7.25 9.08
N GLU A 334 7.23 7.11 7.85
CA GLU A 334 8.54 7.66 7.47
C GLU A 334 8.58 9.19 7.65
N LEU A 335 7.51 9.91 7.32
CA LEU A 335 7.42 11.36 7.56
C LEU A 335 7.43 11.68 9.06
N LEU A 336 6.67 10.95 9.87
CA LEU A 336 6.68 11.11 11.34
C LEU A 336 8.07 10.85 11.91
N ALA A 337 8.73 9.79 11.47
CA ALA A 337 10.09 9.45 11.89
C ALA A 337 11.13 10.52 11.47
N ARG A 338 10.89 11.25 10.38
CA ARG A 338 11.72 12.38 9.93
C ARG A 338 11.50 13.67 10.72
N GLY A 339 10.47 13.72 11.55
CA GLY A 339 10.25 14.84 12.47
C GLY A 339 9.18 15.82 12.00
N VAL A 340 7.99 15.32 11.65
CA VAL A 340 6.80 16.17 11.52
C VAL A 340 6.57 16.90 12.84
N THR A 341 6.42 18.22 12.76
CA THR A 341 6.24 19.09 13.94
C THR A 341 4.80 19.61 14.06
N PRO A 342 4.37 20.01 15.27
CA PRO A 342 3.05 20.62 15.44
C PRO A 342 2.86 21.85 14.53
N GLY A 343 1.76 21.84 13.77
CA GLY A 343 1.44 22.87 12.79
C GLY A 343 1.89 22.58 11.35
N ASP A 344 2.75 21.57 11.13
CA ASP A 344 3.10 21.14 9.78
C ASP A 344 1.88 20.64 9.02
N THR A 345 1.74 21.06 7.78
CA THR A 345 0.66 20.64 6.88
C THR A 345 1.15 19.53 5.97
N LEU A 346 0.45 18.40 5.99
CA LEU A 346 0.76 17.25 5.15
C LEU A 346 -0.37 17.04 4.13
N LEU A 347 -0.02 16.87 2.85
CA LEU A 347 -0.97 16.41 1.84
C LEU A 347 -0.59 14.98 1.40
N ALA A 348 -1.45 14.03 1.77
CA ALA A 348 -1.32 12.64 1.37
C ALA A 348 -2.13 12.38 0.09
N MET A 349 -1.62 11.52 -0.81
CA MET A 349 -2.36 11.09 -2.00
C MET A 349 -2.00 9.67 -2.43
N SER A 350 -2.98 9.01 -3.06
CA SER A 350 -2.80 7.70 -3.68
C SER A 350 -3.62 7.60 -4.96
N PHE A 351 -3.24 6.63 -5.79
CA PHE A 351 -3.82 6.37 -7.09
C PHE A 351 -4.23 4.91 -7.20
N GLY A 352 -5.26 4.63 -7.98
CA GLY A 352 -5.66 3.25 -8.22
C GLY A 352 -6.67 3.11 -9.35
N PRO A 353 -7.24 1.91 -9.52
CA PRO A 353 -8.16 1.64 -10.61
C PRO A 353 -9.27 2.68 -10.76
N GLY A 354 -9.59 3.02 -12.06
CA GLY A 354 -10.67 3.94 -12.36
C GLY A 354 -10.40 5.14 -13.25
N LEU A 355 -9.29 5.80 -13.42
CA LEU A 355 -8.16 6.06 -12.51
C LEU A 355 -8.63 6.93 -11.33
N THR A 356 -8.64 6.39 -10.15
CA THR A 356 -9.05 7.13 -8.95
C THR A 356 -7.85 7.84 -8.32
N ILE A 357 -8.06 9.07 -7.84
CA ILE A 357 -7.09 9.87 -7.08
C ILE A 357 -7.73 10.21 -5.75
N GLU A 358 -7.21 9.63 -4.66
CA GLU A 358 -7.61 9.98 -3.29
C GLU A 358 -6.60 10.90 -2.66
N THR A 359 -7.10 11.90 -1.93
CA THR A 359 -6.26 12.85 -1.19
C THR A 359 -6.76 13.03 0.23
N ALA A 360 -5.83 13.28 1.14
CA ALA A 360 -6.11 13.64 2.52
C ALA A 360 -5.21 14.80 2.95
N LEU A 361 -5.79 15.76 3.66
CA LEU A 361 -5.06 16.83 4.32
C LEU A 361 -4.95 16.50 5.79
N LEU A 362 -3.72 16.55 6.32
CA LEU A 362 -3.42 16.27 7.70
C LEU A 362 -2.58 17.41 8.29
N THR A 363 -2.59 17.52 9.62
CA THR A 363 -1.75 18.46 10.35
C THR A 363 -0.99 17.72 11.44
N GLY A 364 0.32 17.97 11.56
CA GLY A 364 1.13 17.50 12.67
C GLY A 364 0.67 18.11 14.01
N VAL A 365 0.61 17.33 15.05
CA VAL A 365 0.22 17.77 16.41
C VAL A 365 1.08 17.14 17.47
#